data_4bc61814d67012b60cfaa019e68d5e4f
#
_entry.id   4bc61814d67012b60cfaa019e68d5e4f
#
_cell.length_a   1.000
_cell.length_b   1.000
_cell.length_c   1.000
_cell.angle_alpha   90.00
_cell.angle_beta   90.00
_cell.angle_gamma   90.00
#
_symmetry.space_group_name_H-M   'P 1'
#
loop_
_entity.id
_entity.type
_entity.pdbx_description
1 polymer ?
#
loop_
_entity_poly.entity_id
_entity_poly.type
_entity_poly.pdbx_seq_one_letter_code
_entity_poly.pdbx_strand_id
1 'polypeptide(L)'
;GMSIKEQLELMKERYRKKGINKFIAYFQNYTNTFAPIDVLRNVYVQAIDSDIVQLDIATRPDCINVDVLNLLKDIREEYNITISLDIGLQTANYHTLVKVNRGHTLAEYIYAVNLTKNFDFEVVSHVILNLPGDNTLDVIESAKILSALEVDGVKIHSLYIVEGTVFGEMYKEGKLNVCSFKDYVERAVTFLEHLSPSIVIHRLVADPPSKGTL
;
A
#
# COMPACT_ATOMS: atom_id res chain seq x y z
N GLY A 1 -15.79 -9.06 -17.17
CA GLY A 1 -14.34 -8.83 -17.04
C GLY A 1 -13.61 -10.17 -16.92
N MET A 2 -12.30 -10.17 -17.08
CA MET A 2 -11.43 -11.34 -16.89
C MET A 2 -11.51 -11.83 -15.43
N SER A 3 -11.61 -13.13 -15.20
CA SER A 3 -11.53 -13.72 -13.85
C SER A 3 -10.15 -13.52 -13.24
N ILE A 4 -10.03 -13.65 -11.90
CA ILE A 4 -8.73 -13.56 -11.20
C ILE A 4 -7.75 -14.58 -11.76
N LYS A 5 -8.20 -15.81 -11.98
CA LYS A 5 -7.38 -16.88 -12.53
C LYS A 5 -6.87 -16.57 -13.93
N GLU A 6 -7.72 -16.04 -14.82
CA GLU A 6 -7.30 -15.63 -16.16
C GLU A 6 -6.29 -14.49 -16.14
N GLN A 7 -6.47 -13.50 -15.26
CA GLN A 7 -5.52 -12.39 -15.10
C GLN A 7 -4.15 -12.90 -14.64
N LEU A 8 -4.12 -13.81 -13.67
CA LEU A 8 -2.89 -14.40 -13.15
C LEU A 8 -2.17 -15.23 -14.21
N GLU A 9 -2.86 -16.13 -14.92
CA GLU A 9 -2.23 -16.93 -15.96
C GLU A 9 -1.63 -16.10 -17.08
N LEU A 10 -2.33 -15.05 -17.51
CA LEU A 10 -1.81 -14.13 -18.53
C LEU A 10 -0.49 -13.48 -18.07
N MET A 11 -0.42 -13.05 -16.80
CA MET A 11 0.79 -12.45 -16.25
C MET A 11 1.90 -13.47 -16.04
N LYS A 12 1.58 -14.66 -15.50
CA LYS A 12 2.55 -15.74 -15.30
C LYS A 12 3.20 -16.19 -16.61
N GLU A 13 2.43 -16.37 -17.68
CA GLU A 13 2.97 -16.74 -19.01
C GLU A 13 4.01 -15.72 -19.49
N ARG A 14 3.74 -14.43 -19.29
CA ARG A 14 4.68 -13.36 -19.66
C ARG A 14 6.01 -13.46 -18.92
N TYR A 15 5.96 -13.81 -17.62
CA TYR A 15 7.16 -13.87 -16.78
C TYR A 15 7.84 -15.24 -16.83
N ARG A 16 7.11 -16.34 -17.06
CA ARG A 16 7.70 -17.67 -17.32
C ARG A 16 8.63 -17.66 -18.53
N LYS A 17 8.33 -16.86 -19.56
CA LYS A 17 9.22 -16.63 -20.71
C LYS A 17 10.55 -16.00 -20.33
N LYS A 18 10.65 -15.39 -19.13
CA LYS A 18 11.87 -14.81 -18.57
C LYS A 18 12.53 -15.72 -17.53
N GLY A 19 12.08 -16.97 -17.39
CA GLY A 19 12.62 -17.96 -16.44
C GLY A 19 12.06 -17.83 -15.01
N ILE A 20 11.02 -17.03 -14.78
CA ILE A 20 10.40 -16.86 -13.45
C ILE A 20 9.31 -17.94 -13.29
N ASN A 21 9.38 -18.71 -12.19
CA ASN A 21 8.49 -19.86 -11.93
C ASN A 21 7.76 -19.80 -10.58
N LYS A 22 8.04 -18.77 -9.75
CA LYS A 22 7.35 -18.51 -8.49
C LYS A 22 6.87 -17.09 -8.46
N PHE A 23 5.68 -16.86 -7.94
CA PHE A 23 4.99 -15.58 -8.04
C PHE A 23 4.36 -15.18 -6.72
N ILE A 24 4.24 -13.87 -6.54
CA ILE A 24 3.43 -13.23 -5.51
C ILE A 24 2.14 -12.76 -6.18
N ALA A 25 0.99 -13.15 -5.67
CA ALA A 25 -0.29 -12.65 -6.15
C ALA A 25 -0.63 -11.35 -5.40
N TYR A 26 -0.67 -10.22 -6.12
CA TYR A 26 -0.85 -8.90 -5.53
C TYR A 26 -2.25 -8.34 -5.80
N PHE A 27 -3.03 -8.19 -4.74
CA PHE A 27 -4.33 -7.53 -4.74
C PHE A 27 -4.13 -6.03 -4.49
N GLN A 28 -3.96 -5.24 -5.56
CA GLN A 28 -3.54 -3.85 -5.46
C GLN A 28 -4.69 -2.85 -5.45
N ASN A 29 -5.73 -3.07 -6.28
CA ASN A 29 -6.74 -2.07 -6.52
C ASN A 29 -7.75 -1.98 -5.37
N TYR A 30 -8.08 -0.75 -4.93
CA TYR A 30 -9.05 -0.46 -3.89
C TYR A 30 -8.69 -1.04 -2.50
N THR A 31 -9.72 -1.40 -1.71
CA THR A 31 -9.59 -1.95 -0.37
C THR A 31 -9.95 -3.42 -0.38
N ASN A 32 -8.93 -4.29 -0.40
CA ASN A 32 -9.13 -5.71 -0.69
C ASN A 32 -9.54 -6.54 0.54
N THR A 33 -9.78 -5.92 1.69
CA THR A 33 -10.30 -6.56 2.91
C THR A 33 -11.72 -6.10 3.26
N PHE A 34 -12.34 -5.27 2.43
CA PHE A 34 -13.66 -4.70 2.67
C PHE A 34 -14.75 -5.48 1.90
N ALA A 35 -15.07 -6.68 2.38
CA ALA A 35 -16.18 -7.51 1.90
C ALA A 35 -16.53 -8.55 2.97
N PRO A 36 -17.69 -9.26 2.86
CA PRO A 36 -17.98 -10.42 3.69
C PRO A 36 -16.89 -11.49 3.62
N ILE A 37 -16.65 -12.19 4.72
CA ILE A 37 -15.53 -13.14 4.87
C ILE A 37 -15.55 -14.28 3.83
N ASP A 38 -16.73 -14.80 3.53
CA ASP A 38 -16.93 -15.83 2.50
C ASP A 38 -16.58 -15.33 1.09
N VAL A 39 -16.91 -14.08 0.78
CA VAL A 39 -16.54 -13.42 -0.47
C VAL A 39 -15.03 -13.24 -0.55
N LEU A 40 -14.39 -12.72 0.51
CA LEU A 40 -12.94 -12.55 0.58
C LEU A 40 -12.22 -13.88 0.39
N ARG A 41 -12.64 -14.94 1.10
CA ARG A 41 -12.07 -16.27 0.94
C ARG A 41 -12.13 -16.73 -0.51
N ASN A 42 -13.32 -16.64 -1.12
CA ASN A 42 -13.50 -17.04 -2.51
C ASN A 42 -12.59 -16.26 -3.48
N VAL A 43 -12.41 -14.97 -3.25
CA VAL A 43 -11.53 -14.11 -4.06
C VAL A 43 -10.06 -14.51 -3.89
N TYR A 44 -9.58 -14.70 -2.67
CA TYR A 44 -8.17 -15.01 -2.42
C TYR A 44 -7.78 -16.41 -2.91
N VAL A 45 -8.63 -17.42 -2.67
CA VAL A 45 -8.36 -18.81 -3.09
C VAL A 45 -8.27 -18.95 -4.61
N GLN A 46 -9.02 -18.15 -5.38
CA GLN A 46 -8.89 -18.14 -6.84
C GLN A 46 -7.51 -17.69 -7.34
N ALA A 47 -6.75 -16.97 -6.50
CA ALA A 47 -5.41 -16.51 -6.84
C ALA A 47 -4.30 -17.52 -6.46
N ILE A 48 -4.63 -18.63 -5.82
CA ILE A 48 -3.65 -19.57 -5.28
C ILE A 48 -3.55 -20.81 -6.16
N ASP A 49 -2.34 -21.13 -6.56
CA ASP A 49 -1.96 -22.41 -7.19
C ASP A 49 -0.51 -22.77 -6.82
N SER A 50 0.04 -23.82 -7.39
CA SER A 50 1.37 -24.37 -7.08
C SER A 50 2.54 -23.38 -7.32
N ASP A 51 2.32 -22.32 -8.08
CA ASP A 51 3.36 -21.33 -8.42
C ASP A 51 3.30 -20.10 -7.53
N ILE A 52 2.19 -19.90 -6.80
CA ILE A 52 2.02 -18.78 -5.89
C ILE A 52 2.65 -19.13 -4.53
N VAL A 53 3.56 -18.28 -4.08
CA VAL A 53 4.26 -18.43 -2.80
C VAL A 53 3.79 -17.44 -1.74
N GLN A 54 3.12 -16.36 -2.16
CA GLN A 54 2.66 -15.29 -1.29
C GLN A 54 1.44 -14.59 -1.84
N LEU A 55 0.56 -14.12 -0.95
CA LEU A 55 -0.46 -13.12 -1.26
C LEU A 55 -0.04 -11.79 -0.65
N ASP A 56 0.04 -10.75 -1.48
CA ASP A 56 0.14 -9.35 -1.06
C ASP A 56 -1.23 -8.69 -1.17
N ILE A 57 -1.73 -8.10 -0.07
CA ILE A 57 -3.09 -7.58 -0.01
C ILE A 57 -3.06 -6.12 0.39
N ALA A 58 -3.31 -5.23 -0.58
CA ALA A 58 -3.39 -3.80 -0.32
C ALA A 58 -4.73 -3.43 0.32
N THR A 59 -4.68 -2.70 1.42
CA THR A 59 -5.87 -2.32 2.17
C THR A 59 -5.72 -1.01 2.93
N ARG A 60 -6.84 -0.56 3.50
CA ARG A 60 -6.91 0.58 4.43
C ARG A 60 -6.82 0.06 5.86
N PRO A 61 -6.21 0.85 6.78
CA PRO A 61 -6.12 0.48 8.20
C PRO A 61 -7.47 0.18 8.84
N ASP A 62 -8.48 0.98 8.57
CA ASP A 62 -9.84 0.87 9.11
C ASP A 62 -10.63 -0.35 8.58
N CYS A 63 -10.07 -1.07 7.60
CA CYS A 63 -10.65 -2.29 7.03
C CYS A 63 -9.91 -3.56 7.47
N ILE A 64 -9.03 -3.48 8.47
CA ILE A 64 -8.35 -4.61 9.09
C ILE A 64 -9.03 -4.92 10.42
N ASN A 65 -9.46 -6.17 10.59
CA ASN A 65 -10.07 -6.67 11.83
C ASN A 65 -9.69 -8.14 12.07
N VAL A 66 -10.01 -8.64 13.23
CA VAL A 66 -9.66 -10.00 13.67
C VAL A 66 -10.25 -11.07 12.75
N ASP A 67 -11.45 -10.89 12.21
CA ASP A 67 -12.10 -11.89 11.36
C ASP A 67 -11.37 -12.03 10.02
N VAL A 68 -10.97 -10.90 9.42
CA VAL A 68 -10.13 -10.88 8.21
C VAL A 68 -8.78 -11.54 8.46
N LEU A 69 -8.13 -11.23 9.58
CA LEU A 69 -6.81 -11.80 9.88
C LEU A 69 -6.90 -13.30 10.19
N ASN A 70 -7.96 -13.77 10.84
CA ASN A 70 -8.21 -15.21 11.00
C ASN A 70 -8.41 -15.90 9.65
N LEU A 71 -9.21 -15.33 8.75
CA LEU A 71 -9.36 -15.85 7.41
C LEU A 71 -8.01 -15.99 6.68
N LEU A 72 -7.16 -14.96 6.76
CA LEU A 72 -5.84 -14.98 6.12
C LEU A 72 -4.91 -15.99 6.77
N LYS A 73 -4.99 -16.18 8.08
CA LYS A 73 -4.26 -17.23 8.81
C LYS A 73 -4.68 -18.61 8.33
N ASP A 74 -5.97 -18.88 8.22
CA ASP A 74 -6.50 -20.15 7.72
C ASP A 74 -6.00 -20.44 6.29
N ILE A 75 -6.01 -19.42 5.41
CA ILE A 75 -5.49 -19.54 4.04
C ILE A 75 -3.99 -19.81 4.04
N ARG A 76 -3.21 -19.10 4.86
CA ARG A 76 -1.77 -19.31 5.01
C ARG A 76 -1.44 -20.77 5.37
N GLU A 77 -2.16 -21.31 6.34
CA GLU A 77 -1.96 -22.67 6.85
C GLU A 77 -2.44 -23.72 5.85
N GLU A 78 -3.60 -23.53 5.22
CA GLU A 78 -4.19 -24.46 4.26
C GLU A 78 -3.34 -24.62 2.99
N TYR A 79 -2.79 -23.50 2.47
CA TYR A 79 -2.07 -23.48 1.20
C TYR A 79 -0.55 -23.42 1.35
N ASN A 80 -0.04 -23.32 2.58
CA ASN A 80 1.39 -23.21 2.90
C ASN A 80 2.08 -22.07 2.10
N ILE A 81 1.50 -20.89 2.13
CA ILE A 81 1.98 -19.66 1.49
C ILE A 81 2.25 -18.59 2.55
N THR A 82 2.96 -17.53 2.19
CA THR A 82 3.10 -16.35 3.05
C THR A 82 2.01 -15.32 2.78
N ILE A 83 1.76 -14.45 3.76
CA ILE A 83 0.81 -13.34 3.64
C ILE A 83 1.53 -12.03 3.98
N SER A 84 1.35 -11.04 3.14
CA SER A 84 1.77 -9.66 3.39
C SER A 84 0.58 -8.72 3.26
N LEU A 85 0.49 -7.75 4.16
CA LEU A 85 -0.52 -6.70 4.11
C LEU A 85 0.13 -5.36 3.76
N ASP A 86 -0.30 -4.80 2.64
CA ASP A 86 0.08 -3.46 2.19
C ASP A 86 -0.87 -2.43 2.81
N ILE A 87 -0.45 -1.79 3.90
CA ILE A 87 -1.29 -0.90 4.70
C ILE A 87 -0.97 0.56 4.40
N GLY A 88 -1.98 1.31 3.96
CA GLY A 88 -1.80 2.71 3.58
C GLY A 88 -1.77 3.67 4.76
N LEU A 89 -0.58 4.07 5.25
CA LEU A 89 -0.41 5.20 6.16
C LEU A 89 -0.68 6.53 5.44
N GLN A 90 -0.07 6.71 4.30
CA GLN A 90 0.01 7.91 3.46
C GLN A 90 0.85 9.03 4.10
N THR A 91 0.48 9.53 5.27
CA THR A 91 1.22 10.50 6.09
C THR A 91 0.86 10.31 7.57
N ALA A 92 1.76 10.73 8.46
CA ALA A 92 1.49 10.81 9.89
C ALA A 92 0.64 12.04 10.27
N ASN A 93 0.51 13.02 9.37
CA ASN A 93 -0.19 14.27 9.63
C ASN A 93 -1.71 14.10 9.59
N TYR A 94 -2.34 14.12 10.77
CA TYR A 94 -3.80 14.01 10.90
C TYR A 94 -4.58 15.03 10.05
N HIS A 95 -4.15 16.29 10.03
CA HIS A 95 -4.84 17.33 9.28
C HIS A 95 -4.77 17.09 7.77
N THR A 96 -3.65 16.58 7.30
CA THR A 96 -3.51 16.17 5.88
C THR A 96 -4.40 14.96 5.57
N LEU A 97 -4.45 13.94 6.43
CA LEU A 97 -5.35 12.79 6.24
C LEU A 97 -6.82 13.22 6.11
N VAL A 98 -7.27 14.16 6.96
CA VAL A 98 -8.62 14.73 6.87
C VAL A 98 -8.81 15.51 5.56
N LYS A 99 -7.84 16.37 5.21
CA LYS A 99 -7.89 17.20 4.00
C LYS A 99 -7.98 16.38 2.70
N VAL A 100 -7.26 15.28 2.64
CA VAL A 100 -7.29 14.38 1.47
C VAL A 100 -8.41 13.34 1.54
N ASN A 101 -9.31 13.46 2.52
CA ASN A 101 -10.45 12.55 2.75
C ASN A 101 -10.02 11.08 2.81
N ARG A 102 -8.96 10.77 3.56
CA ARG A 102 -8.39 9.42 3.59
C ARG A 102 -9.29 8.39 4.28
N GLY A 103 -10.12 8.83 5.23
CA GLY A 103 -11.11 8.00 5.92
C GLY A 103 -10.53 7.12 7.03
N HIS A 104 -9.27 7.32 7.42
CA HIS A 104 -8.65 6.71 8.60
C HIS A 104 -7.73 7.72 9.30
N THR A 105 -7.37 7.44 10.54
CA THR A 105 -6.46 8.22 11.37
C THR A 105 -5.12 7.50 11.54
N LEU A 106 -4.13 8.20 12.10
CA LEU A 106 -2.87 7.58 12.52
C LEU A 106 -3.08 6.52 13.60
N ALA A 107 -4.03 6.74 14.53
CA ALA A 107 -4.33 5.78 15.59
C ALA A 107 -4.86 4.46 15.03
N GLU A 108 -5.75 4.52 14.03
CA GLU A 108 -6.24 3.32 13.32
C GLU A 108 -5.12 2.61 12.55
N TYR A 109 -4.20 3.36 11.95
CA TYR A 109 -3.03 2.78 11.29
C TYR A 109 -2.14 2.01 12.30
N ILE A 110 -1.80 2.64 13.43
CA ILE A 110 -0.99 2.01 14.49
C ILE A 110 -1.68 0.74 15.01
N TYR A 111 -2.97 0.81 15.26
CA TYR A 111 -3.76 -0.35 15.69
C TYR A 111 -3.72 -1.48 14.65
N ALA A 112 -3.95 -1.17 13.39
CA ALA A 112 -3.95 -2.14 12.30
C ALA A 112 -2.61 -2.84 12.12
N VAL A 113 -1.49 -2.09 12.19
CA VAL A 113 -0.13 -2.66 12.12
C VAL A 113 0.12 -3.62 13.28
N ASN A 114 -0.13 -3.18 14.52
CA ASN A 114 0.06 -4.03 15.69
C ASN A 114 -0.82 -5.28 15.65
N LEU A 115 -2.08 -5.13 15.25
CA LEU A 115 -2.99 -6.27 15.12
C LEU A 115 -2.49 -7.25 14.04
N THR A 116 -2.03 -6.78 12.89
CA THR A 116 -1.49 -7.60 11.80
C THR A 116 -0.24 -8.36 12.23
N LYS A 117 0.68 -7.69 12.93
CA LYS A 117 1.91 -8.31 13.46
C LYS A 117 1.63 -9.39 14.51
N ASN A 118 0.55 -9.30 15.29
CA ASN A 118 0.14 -10.34 16.22
C ASN A 118 -0.29 -11.65 15.54
N PHE A 119 -0.52 -11.63 14.23
CA PHE A 119 -0.79 -12.80 13.39
C PHE A 119 0.46 -13.30 12.63
N ASP A 120 1.63 -12.72 12.89
CA ASP A 120 2.89 -13.01 12.19
C ASP A 120 2.77 -12.80 10.66
N PHE A 121 2.07 -11.75 10.24
CA PHE A 121 2.02 -11.33 8.85
C PHE A 121 3.00 -10.19 8.59
N GLU A 122 3.59 -10.18 7.40
CA GLU A 122 4.40 -9.05 6.94
C GLU A 122 3.53 -7.80 6.75
N VAL A 123 4.08 -6.66 7.16
CA VAL A 123 3.46 -5.34 6.97
C VAL A 123 4.32 -4.49 6.07
N VAL A 124 3.78 -4.11 4.93
CA VAL A 124 4.38 -3.13 4.02
C VAL A 124 3.56 -1.85 4.06
N SER A 125 4.19 -0.74 4.37
CA SER A 125 3.51 0.54 4.52
C SER A 125 3.57 1.38 3.25
N HIS A 126 2.46 2.01 2.88
CA HIS A 126 2.43 2.97 1.78
C HIS A 126 2.46 4.39 2.33
N VAL A 127 3.38 5.22 1.82
CA VAL A 127 3.51 6.64 2.16
C VAL A 127 3.55 7.51 0.91
N ILE A 128 3.05 8.75 1.01
CA ILE A 128 3.07 9.74 -0.06
C ILE A 128 3.79 10.98 0.50
N LEU A 129 5.00 11.27 0.03
CA LEU A 129 5.87 12.29 0.63
C LEU A 129 5.54 13.73 0.20
N ASN A 130 4.65 13.91 -0.75
CA ASN A 130 4.32 15.22 -1.32
C ASN A 130 2.82 15.56 -1.23
N LEU A 131 2.14 15.08 -0.20
CA LEU A 131 0.74 15.46 0.03
C LEU A 131 0.62 16.96 0.32
N PRO A 132 -0.43 17.63 -0.20
CA PRO A 132 -0.67 19.05 0.05
C PRO A 132 -1.04 19.30 1.51
N GLY A 133 -0.19 20.01 2.21
CA GLY A 133 -0.31 20.29 3.65
C GLY A 133 0.82 19.70 4.48
N ASP A 134 1.55 18.70 3.95
CA ASP A 134 2.70 18.13 4.62
C ASP A 134 3.96 18.98 4.42
N ASN A 135 4.78 19.00 5.44
CA ASN A 135 6.11 19.60 5.45
C ASN A 135 7.18 18.53 5.79
N THR A 136 8.44 18.97 5.90
CA THR A 136 9.57 18.06 6.19
C THR A 136 9.45 17.37 7.55
N LEU A 137 8.85 18.03 8.57
CA LEU A 137 8.65 17.38 9.87
C LEU A 137 7.63 16.23 9.79
N ASP A 138 6.59 16.38 8.98
CA ASP A 138 5.60 15.30 8.77
C ASP A 138 6.23 14.09 8.08
N VAL A 139 7.19 14.33 7.17
CA VAL A 139 7.98 13.28 6.50
C VAL A 139 8.87 12.54 7.51
N ILE A 140 9.58 13.28 8.37
CA ILE A 140 10.42 12.72 9.43
C ILE A 140 9.58 11.91 10.41
N GLU A 141 8.45 12.44 10.83
CA GLU A 141 7.56 11.78 11.78
C GLU A 141 6.99 10.48 11.20
N SER A 142 6.62 10.49 9.90
CA SER A 142 6.18 9.28 9.20
C SER A 142 7.27 8.21 9.20
N ALA A 143 8.54 8.55 8.91
CA ALA A 143 9.64 7.60 8.93
C ALA A 143 9.89 7.02 10.33
N LYS A 144 9.84 7.86 11.38
CA LYS A 144 10.02 7.44 12.77
C LYS A 144 8.90 6.51 13.27
N ILE A 145 7.64 6.80 12.89
CA ILE A 145 6.50 5.95 13.24
C ILE A 145 6.64 4.57 12.60
N LEU A 146 6.99 4.49 11.31
CA LEU A 146 7.23 3.21 10.64
C LEU A 146 8.35 2.43 11.31
N SER A 147 9.43 3.12 11.69
CA SER A 147 10.57 2.52 12.40
C SER A 147 10.19 2.01 13.78
N ALA A 148 9.40 2.79 14.55
CA ALA A 148 8.95 2.40 15.88
C ALA A 148 7.95 1.23 15.86
N LEU A 149 7.16 1.10 14.79
CA LEU A 149 6.26 -0.02 14.55
C LEU A 149 6.96 -1.25 13.97
N GLU A 150 8.25 -1.11 13.62
CA GLU A 150 9.07 -2.18 13.02
C GLU A 150 8.33 -2.84 11.83
N VAL A 151 7.82 -2.02 10.91
CA VAL A 151 7.20 -2.56 9.69
C VAL A 151 8.26 -3.24 8.83
N ASP A 152 7.88 -4.26 8.06
CA ASP A 152 8.83 -5.06 7.28
C ASP A 152 9.29 -4.35 6.02
N GLY A 153 8.40 -3.56 5.41
CA GLY A 153 8.70 -2.85 4.18
C GLY A 153 7.97 -1.52 4.03
N VAL A 154 8.43 -0.73 3.07
CA VAL A 154 7.80 0.53 2.67
C VAL A 154 7.77 0.71 1.16
N LYS A 155 6.63 1.18 0.66
CA LYS A 155 6.42 1.64 -0.71
C LYS A 155 6.20 3.15 -0.69
N ILE A 156 7.15 3.91 -1.23
CA ILE A 156 7.06 5.36 -1.35
C ILE A 156 6.32 5.70 -2.65
N HIS A 157 5.36 6.60 -2.55
CA HIS A 157 4.61 7.11 -3.67
C HIS A 157 4.79 8.62 -3.80
N SER A 158 4.72 9.12 -5.01
CA SER A 158 4.45 10.51 -5.31
C SER A 158 2.96 10.72 -5.56
N LEU A 159 2.43 11.88 -5.16
CA LEU A 159 1.09 12.30 -5.51
C LEU A 159 1.05 12.63 -7.00
N TYR A 160 0.11 12.06 -7.71
CA TYR A 160 -0.24 12.45 -9.07
C TYR A 160 -1.52 13.26 -9.07
N ILE A 161 -1.53 14.36 -9.81
CA ILE A 161 -2.74 15.15 -10.01
C ILE A 161 -3.44 14.61 -11.27
N VAL A 162 -4.64 14.09 -11.07
CA VAL A 162 -5.42 13.45 -12.13
C VAL A 162 -6.59 14.32 -12.53
N GLU A 163 -6.81 14.46 -13.83
CA GLU A 163 -7.92 15.23 -14.39
C GLU A 163 -9.28 14.66 -13.95
N GLY A 164 -10.26 15.53 -13.71
CA GLY A 164 -11.58 15.15 -13.22
C GLY A 164 -11.64 14.77 -11.74
N THR A 165 -10.55 14.94 -10.98
CA THR A 165 -10.54 14.80 -9.53
C THR A 165 -10.63 16.16 -8.84
N VAL A 166 -10.99 16.16 -7.54
CA VAL A 166 -11.01 17.40 -6.74
C VAL A 166 -9.65 18.11 -6.78
N PHE A 167 -8.55 17.36 -6.65
CA PHE A 167 -7.21 17.94 -6.75
C PHE A 167 -6.88 18.42 -8.17
N GLY A 168 -7.38 17.74 -9.20
CA GLY A 168 -7.26 18.18 -10.59
C GLY A 168 -7.91 19.55 -10.82
N GLU A 169 -9.12 19.75 -10.31
CA GLU A 169 -9.80 21.03 -10.44
C GLU A 169 -9.12 22.13 -9.60
N MET A 170 -8.73 21.84 -8.36
CA MET A 170 -7.97 22.80 -7.52
C MET A 170 -6.64 23.19 -8.18
N TYR A 171 -5.96 22.27 -8.86
CA TYR A 171 -4.72 22.56 -9.57
C TYR A 171 -4.96 23.48 -10.77
N LYS A 172 -5.98 23.20 -11.59
CA LYS A 172 -6.37 24.06 -12.71
C LYS A 172 -6.75 25.46 -12.28
N GLU A 173 -7.36 25.61 -11.10
CA GLU A 173 -7.73 26.89 -10.50
C GLU A 173 -6.57 27.61 -9.79
N GLY A 174 -5.37 27.04 -9.76
CA GLY A 174 -4.22 27.58 -9.04
C GLY A 174 -4.34 27.59 -7.51
N LYS A 175 -5.27 26.77 -6.97
CA LYS A 175 -5.55 26.63 -5.53
C LYS A 175 -4.77 25.49 -4.87
N LEU A 176 -4.06 24.68 -5.63
CA LEU A 176 -3.27 23.58 -5.14
C LEU A 176 -1.78 23.82 -5.37
N ASN A 177 -1.02 23.98 -4.29
CA ASN A 177 0.43 24.00 -4.37
C ASN A 177 0.97 22.58 -4.47
N VAL A 178 1.68 22.28 -5.55
CA VAL A 178 2.31 20.99 -5.79
C VAL A 178 3.78 21.07 -5.40
N CYS A 179 4.26 20.04 -4.74
CA CYS A 179 5.68 19.90 -4.40
C CYS A 179 6.53 19.85 -5.68
N SER A 180 7.61 20.63 -5.74
CA SER A 180 8.53 20.54 -6.88
C SER A 180 9.28 19.20 -6.89
N PHE A 181 9.84 18.81 -8.04
CA PHE A 181 10.67 17.61 -8.13
C PHE A 181 11.87 17.67 -7.18
N LYS A 182 12.50 18.83 -7.06
CA LYS A 182 13.62 19.04 -6.13
C LYS A 182 13.19 18.81 -4.67
N ASP A 183 12.08 19.42 -4.26
CA ASP A 183 11.55 19.28 -2.89
C ASP A 183 11.13 17.83 -2.63
N TYR A 184 10.58 17.12 -3.63
CA TYR A 184 10.26 15.70 -3.51
C TYR A 184 11.53 14.86 -3.25
N VAL A 185 12.60 15.09 -4.01
CA VAL A 185 13.88 14.39 -3.82
C VAL A 185 14.44 14.67 -2.42
N GLU A 186 14.43 15.93 -1.97
CA GLU A 186 14.88 16.30 -0.62
C GLU A 186 14.03 15.60 0.47
N ARG A 187 12.71 15.53 0.31
CA ARG A 187 11.84 14.80 1.22
C ARG A 187 12.11 13.29 1.21
N ALA A 188 12.33 12.70 0.04
CA ALA A 188 12.65 11.27 -0.07
C ALA A 188 13.97 10.93 0.61
N VAL A 189 15.01 11.74 0.43
CA VAL A 189 16.29 11.61 1.15
C VAL A 189 16.08 11.73 2.65
N THR A 190 15.40 12.78 3.10
CA THR A 190 15.09 13.00 4.51
C THR A 190 14.31 11.83 5.13
N PHE A 191 13.33 11.31 4.41
CA PHE A 191 12.56 10.14 4.85
C PHE A 191 13.49 8.92 5.08
N LEU A 192 14.35 8.63 4.10
CA LEU A 192 15.27 7.48 4.15
C LEU A 192 16.33 7.65 5.27
N GLU A 193 16.82 8.86 5.52
CA GLU A 193 17.77 9.15 6.60
C GLU A 193 17.17 8.92 8.01
N HIS A 194 15.85 8.98 8.14
CA HIS A 194 15.14 8.80 9.41
C HIS A 194 14.43 7.45 9.52
N LEU A 195 14.45 6.65 8.46
CA LEU A 195 13.87 5.31 8.45
C LEU A 195 14.87 4.29 9.01
N SER A 196 14.37 3.31 9.77
CA SER A 196 15.22 2.20 10.25
C SER A 196 15.85 1.45 9.07
N PRO A 197 17.17 1.14 9.12
CA PRO A 197 17.85 0.40 8.06
C PRO A 197 17.38 -1.06 7.93
N SER A 198 16.61 -1.56 8.88
CA SER A 198 16.01 -2.90 8.81
C SER A 198 14.76 -2.96 7.88
N ILE A 199 14.16 -1.81 7.56
CA ILE A 199 12.95 -1.76 6.73
C ILE A 199 13.32 -1.85 5.25
N VAL A 200 12.70 -2.78 4.54
CA VAL A 200 12.94 -3.00 3.11
C VAL A 200 12.24 -1.94 2.27
N ILE A 201 12.99 -1.29 1.37
CA ILE A 201 12.42 -0.34 0.42
C ILE A 201 11.93 -1.09 -0.82
N HIS A 202 10.62 -1.27 -0.96
CA HIS A 202 10.02 -1.93 -2.11
C HIS A 202 9.95 -1.03 -3.34
N ARG A 203 9.78 0.30 -3.12
CA ARG A 203 9.64 1.29 -4.19
C ARG A 203 9.94 2.69 -3.67
N LEU A 204 10.67 3.49 -4.47
CA LEU A 204 10.97 4.90 -4.19
C LEU A 204 10.01 5.86 -4.89
N VAL A 205 9.53 5.50 -6.07
CA VAL A 205 8.62 6.30 -6.91
C VAL A 205 7.66 5.37 -7.62
N ALA A 206 6.42 5.76 -7.78
CA ALA A 206 5.47 5.05 -8.63
C ALA A 206 5.37 5.74 -10.01
N ASP A 207 5.10 4.98 -11.05
CA ASP A 207 4.83 5.54 -12.38
C ASP A 207 3.45 6.19 -12.41
N PRO A 208 3.33 7.40 -12.99
CA PRO A 208 2.03 8.04 -13.16
C PRO A 208 1.14 7.25 -14.14
N PRO A 209 -0.18 7.36 -14.02
CA PRO A 209 -1.08 6.84 -15.03
C PRO A 209 -0.72 7.40 -16.42
N SER A 210 -0.77 6.55 -17.44
CA SER A 210 -0.39 6.90 -18.82
C SER A 210 -1.32 7.93 -19.48
N LYS A 211 -2.48 8.22 -18.88
CA LYS A 211 -3.48 9.20 -19.38
C LYS A 211 -4.10 9.95 -18.19
N GLY A 212 -4.40 11.24 -18.41
CA GLY A 212 -5.14 12.07 -17.47
C GLY A 212 -4.33 12.61 -16.28
N THR A 213 -2.99 12.51 -16.29
CA THR A 213 -2.12 13.19 -15.33
C THR A 213 -1.83 14.61 -15.80
N LEU A 214 -2.01 15.62 -14.90
CA LEU A 214 -1.81 17.05 -15.14
C LEU A 214 -0.40 17.47 -14.73
#